data_f0c8ba5240029faf5d1f5845bd257be7
#
_entry.id   f0c8ba5240029faf5d1f5845bd257be7
#
_cell.length_a   1.000
_cell.length_b   1.000
_cell.length_c   1.000
_cell.angle_alpha   90.00
_cell.angle_beta   90.00
_cell.angle_gamma   90.00
#
_symmetry.space_group_name_H-M   'P 1'
#
loop_
_entity.id
_entity.type
_entity.pdbx_description
1 polymer ?
#
loop_
_entity_poly.entity_id
_entity_poly.type
_entity_poly.pdbx_seq_one_letter_code
_entity_poly.pdbx_strand_id
1 'polypeptide(L)'
;MAEPILIAKKDSIECFLLPDKANRHGLITGATGTGKTVTLQRLAEAFSHIGVPVFMADIKGDLTGISQVGGGNKRVDERLAMLGLAEGFTFDSCPVTLWDVFGEQGHPLRATISEMGPMLLSRVLQLNDTQSAVLTMC
;
A
#
# COMPACT_ATOMS: atom_id res chain seq x y z
N MET A 1 12.63 17.99 -9.13
CA MET A 1 11.26 17.43 -9.22
C MET A 1 11.41 15.91 -9.36
N ALA A 2 10.60 15.13 -8.68
CA ALA A 2 10.63 13.68 -8.83
C ALA A 2 10.17 13.29 -10.25
N GLU A 3 10.76 12.24 -10.80
CA GLU A 3 10.39 11.74 -12.13
C GLU A 3 8.97 11.16 -12.15
N PRO A 4 8.26 11.25 -13.29
CA PRO A 4 6.95 10.64 -13.45
C PRO A 4 6.99 9.13 -13.22
N ILE A 5 6.04 8.60 -12.46
CA ILE A 5 5.92 7.17 -12.14
C ILE A 5 5.12 6.49 -13.24
N LEU A 6 5.72 5.57 -13.98
CA LEU A 6 4.99 4.74 -14.96
C LEU A 6 4.09 3.75 -14.21
N ILE A 7 2.77 3.89 -14.37
CA ILE A 7 1.75 3.07 -13.71
C ILE A 7 1.07 2.07 -14.64
N ALA A 8 1.01 2.37 -15.93
CA ALA A 8 0.44 1.47 -16.93
C ALA A 8 1.05 1.70 -18.30
N LYS A 9 1.13 0.63 -19.09
CA LYS A 9 1.60 0.68 -20.48
C LYS A 9 0.79 -0.28 -21.32
N LYS A 10 0.45 0.18 -22.53
CA LYS A 10 -0.13 -0.66 -23.57
C LYS A 10 0.43 -0.23 -24.92
N ASP A 11 1.13 -1.12 -25.59
CA ASP A 11 1.84 -0.84 -26.83
C ASP A 11 2.78 0.38 -26.68
N SER A 12 2.56 1.43 -27.46
CA SER A 12 3.30 2.69 -27.38
C SER A 12 2.71 3.72 -26.40
N ILE A 13 1.56 3.41 -25.79
CA ILE A 13 0.88 4.33 -24.86
C ILE A 13 1.37 4.06 -23.45
N GLU A 14 1.92 5.08 -22.81
CA GLU A 14 2.38 5.04 -21.41
C GLU A 14 1.55 6.00 -20.57
N CYS A 15 1.14 5.52 -19.40
CA CYS A 15 0.39 6.31 -18.41
C CYS A 15 1.27 6.57 -17.20
N PHE A 16 1.43 7.83 -16.86
CA PHE A 16 2.27 8.26 -15.75
C PHE A 16 1.45 8.92 -14.64
N LEU A 17 1.84 8.64 -13.41
CA LEU A 17 1.45 9.41 -12.25
C LEU A 17 2.53 10.46 -11.99
N LEU A 18 2.12 11.72 -11.85
CA LEU A 18 3.02 12.81 -11.48
C LEU A 18 3.09 12.90 -9.95
N PRO A 19 4.25 12.68 -9.32
CA PRO A 19 4.37 12.72 -7.86
C PRO A 19 3.87 14.03 -7.24
N ASP A 20 4.14 15.18 -7.87
CA ASP A 20 3.69 16.50 -7.43
C ASP A 20 2.16 16.64 -7.38
N LYS A 21 1.42 15.76 -8.07
CA LYS A 21 -0.05 15.74 -8.14
C LYS A 21 -0.66 14.53 -7.42
N ALA A 22 0.17 13.70 -6.80
CA ALA A 22 -0.26 12.45 -6.16
C ALA A 22 -0.95 12.65 -4.79
N ASN A 23 -1.07 13.88 -4.30
CA ASN A 23 -1.77 14.23 -3.05
C ASN A 23 -3.30 14.17 -3.17
N ARG A 24 -3.82 13.23 -3.94
CA ARG A 24 -5.25 13.03 -4.21
C ARG A 24 -5.64 11.58 -3.94
N HIS A 25 -6.95 11.34 -3.90
CA HIS A 25 -7.47 9.99 -3.79
C HIS A 25 -7.45 9.31 -5.16
N GLY A 26 -7.19 8.01 -5.16
CA GLY A 26 -7.25 7.16 -6.35
C GLY A 26 -8.09 5.92 -6.09
N LEU A 27 -8.63 5.34 -7.15
CA LEU A 27 -9.36 4.07 -7.10
C LEU A 27 -8.77 3.10 -8.11
N ILE A 28 -8.32 1.94 -7.63
CA ILE A 28 -7.90 0.81 -8.46
C ILE A 28 -8.99 -0.24 -8.39
N THR A 29 -9.71 -0.42 -9.49
CA THR A 29 -10.83 -1.35 -9.58
C THR A 29 -10.62 -2.38 -10.69
N GLY A 30 -11.26 -3.53 -10.57
CA GLY A 30 -11.18 -4.61 -11.54
C GLY A 30 -11.55 -5.96 -10.92
N ALA A 31 -11.81 -6.97 -11.75
CA ALA A 31 -12.08 -8.34 -11.33
C ALA A 31 -10.86 -8.99 -10.63
N THR A 32 -11.06 -10.14 -10.02
CA THR A 32 -9.96 -10.92 -9.44
C THR A 32 -8.96 -11.32 -10.54
N GLY A 33 -7.66 -11.23 -10.25
CA GLY A 33 -6.59 -11.58 -11.18
C GLY A 33 -6.24 -10.52 -12.22
N THR A 34 -6.86 -9.34 -12.21
CA THR A 34 -6.56 -8.25 -13.16
C THR A 34 -5.33 -7.41 -12.81
N GLY A 35 -4.66 -7.70 -11.70
CA GLY A 35 -3.42 -7.03 -11.31
C GLY A 35 -3.58 -5.84 -10.35
N LYS A 36 -4.73 -5.72 -9.65
CA LYS A 36 -4.94 -4.63 -8.66
C LYS A 36 -3.84 -4.57 -7.59
N THR A 37 -3.53 -5.70 -6.98
CA THR A 37 -2.47 -5.81 -5.96
C THR A 37 -1.10 -5.46 -6.54
N VAL A 38 -0.81 -5.93 -7.76
CA VAL A 38 0.46 -5.61 -8.45
C VAL A 38 0.57 -4.11 -8.71
N THR A 39 -0.52 -3.44 -9.07
CA THR A 39 -0.53 -1.98 -9.25
C THR A 39 -0.27 -1.25 -7.94
N LEU A 40 -0.85 -1.72 -6.81
CA LEU A 40 -0.57 -1.15 -5.49
C LEU A 40 0.89 -1.34 -5.08
N GLN A 41 1.44 -2.54 -5.26
CA GLN A 41 2.84 -2.83 -4.99
C GLN A 41 3.76 -1.94 -5.83
N ARG A 42 3.48 -1.80 -7.13
CA ARG A 42 4.25 -0.94 -8.02
C ARG A 42 4.24 0.54 -7.60
N LEU A 43 3.08 1.05 -7.17
CA LEU A 43 2.97 2.41 -6.64
C LEU A 43 3.76 2.57 -5.34
N ALA A 44 3.63 1.62 -4.41
CA ALA A 44 4.34 1.64 -3.14
C ALA A 44 5.86 1.61 -3.34
N GLU A 45 6.35 0.73 -4.20
CA GLU A 45 7.74 0.63 -4.59
C GLU A 45 8.25 1.95 -5.19
N ALA A 46 7.51 2.50 -6.17
CA ALA A 46 7.91 3.74 -6.82
C ALA A 46 7.96 4.94 -5.86
N PHE A 47 6.98 5.06 -4.94
CA PHE A 47 7.03 6.09 -3.91
C PHE A 47 8.17 5.88 -2.92
N SER A 48 8.44 4.62 -2.52
CA SER A 48 9.58 4.28 -1.67
C SER A 48 10.91 4.69 -2.31
N HIS A 49 11.09 4.41 -3.60
CA HIS A 49 12.31 4.79 -4.34
C HIS A 49 12.56 6.30 -4.40
N ILE A 50 11.53 7.12 -4.42
CA ILE A 50 11.68 8.59 -4.37
C ILE A 50 11.67 9.13 -2.92
N GLY A 51 11.77 8.25 -1.91
CA GLY A 51 11.89 8.63 -0.50
C GLY A 51 10.57 9.01 0.19
N VAL A 52 9.43 8.67 -0.39
CA VAL A 52 8.11 8.92 0.20
C VAL A 52 7.68 7.70 1.01
N PRO A 53 7.43 7.84 2.32
CA PRO A 53 6.93 6.74 3.13
C PRO A 53 5.52 6.33 2.71
N VAL A 54 5.29 5.02 2.64
CA VAL A 54 4.02 4.44 2.22
C VAL A 54 3.43 3.60 3.36
N PHE A 55 2.16 3.81 3.66
CA PHE A 55 1.40 2.97 4.58
C PHE A 55 0.37 2.16 3.80
N MET A 56 0.33 0.85 4.03
CA MET A 56 -0.62 -0.07 3.41
C MET A 56 -1.29 -0.95 4.45
N ALA A 57 -2.61 -1.13 4.33
CA ALA A 57 -3.35 -2.12 5.10
C ALA A 57 -3.46 -3.40 4.27
N ASP A 58 -2.92 -4.49 4.78
CA ASP A 58 -2.92 -5.81 4.13
C ASP A 58 -3.77 -6.82 4.91
N ILE A 59 -4.96 -7.09 4.41
CA ILE A 59 -5.89 -8.04 5.03
C ILE A 59 -5.59 -9.48 4.61
N LYS A 60 -4.98 -9.67 3.43
CA LYS A 60 -4.77 -10.99 2.82
C LYS A 60 -3.33 -11.50 2.96
N GLY A 61 -2.39 -10.63 3.32
CA GLY A 61 -0.97 -10.94 3.37
C GLY A 61 -0.28 -11.03 2.00
N ASP A 62 -0.92 -10.51 0.95
CA ASP A 62 -0.38 -10.58 -0.43
C ASP A 62 0.50 -9.37 -0.80
N LEU A 63 0.56 -8.35 0.06
CA LEU A 63 1.44 -7.19 -0.12
C LEU A 63 2.85 -7.38 0.47
N THR A 64 3.01 -8.29 1.42
CA THR A 64 4.29 -8.50 2.15
C THR A 64 5.46 -8.87 1.25
N GLY A 65 5.18 -9.44 0.08
CA GLY A 65 6.19 -9.81 -0.92
C GLY A 65 7.08 -8.65 -1.38
N ILE A 66 6.65 -7.40 -1.23
CA ILE A 66 7.44 -6.21 -1.57
C ILE A 66 8.72 -6.08 -0.74
N SER A 67 8.80 -6.76 0.41
CA SER A 67 9.99 -6.82 1.27
C SER A 67 11.09 -7.74 0.75
N GLN A 68 10.83 -8.53 -0.28
CA GLN A 68 11.75 -9.52 -0.82
C GLN A 68 12.13 -9.17 -2.25
N VAL A 69 13.37 -9.51 -2.61
CA VAL A 69 13.81 -9.39 -4.01
C VAL A 69 12.99 -10.35 -4.86
N GLY A 70 12.32 -9.80 -5.86
CA GLY A 70 11.53 -10.57 -6.81
C GLY A 70 12.40 -11.39 -7.78
N GLY A 71 11.76 -12.02 -8.77
CA GLY A 71 12.42 -12.76 -9.85
C GLY A 71 11.95 -14.21 -9.97
N GLY A 72 12.33 -14.84 -11.07
CA GLY A 72 12.03 -16.25 -11.34
C GLY A 72 10.55 -16.57 -11.62
N ASN A 73 9.70 -15.57 -11.80
CA ASN A 73 8.30 -15.76 -12.14
C ASN A 73 8.06 -15.57 -13.64
N LYS A 74 7.90 -16.69 -14.34
CA LYS A 74 7.68 -16.71 -15.79
C LYS A 74 6.58 -15.75 -16.30
N ARG A 75 5.47 -15.59 -15.55
CA ARG A 75 4.39 -14.68 -15.93
C ARG A 75 4.81 -13.22 -15.86
N VAL A 76 5.68 -12.87 -14.90
CA VAL A 76 6.23 -11.51 -14.80
C VAL A 76 7.18 -11.25 -15.94
N ASP A 77 8.06 -12.22 -16.26
CA ASP A 77 9.03 -12.11 -17.35
C ASP A 77 8.33 -11.97 -18.71
N GLU A 78 7.32 -12.80 -18.98
CA GLU A 78 6.47 -12.69 -20.17
C GLU A 78 5.77 -11.33 -20.26
N ARG A 79 5.30 -10.80 -19.12
CA ARG A 79 4.65 -9.50 -19.07
C ARG A 79 5.62 -8.36 -19.34
N LEU A 80 6.81 -8.41 -18.75
CA LEU A 80 7.88 -7.43 -19.00
C LEU A 80 8.29 -7.41 -20.47
N ALA A 81 8.48 -8.58 -21.07
CA ALA A 81 8.79 -8.71 -22.48
C ALA A 81 7.67 -8.12 -23.38
N MET A 82 6.41 -8.45 -23.09
CA MET A 82 5.24 -7.93 -23.81
C MET A 82 5.12 -6.41 -23.73
N LEU A 83 5.52 -5.82 -22.62
CA LEU A 83 5.49 -4.36 -22.41
C LEU A 83 6.77 -3.66 -22.92
N GLY A 84 7.77 -4.40 -23.39
CA GLY A 84 9.07 -3.86 -23.79
C GLY A 84 9.83 -3.22 -22.64
N LEU A 85 9.67 -3.77 -21.42
CA LEU A 85 10.29 -3.28 -20.19
C LEU A 85 11.38 -4.24 -19.66
N ALA A 86 11.63 -5.34 -20.35
CA ALA A 86 12.59 -6.36 -19.89
C ALA A 86 14.04 -5.83 -19.81
N GLU A 87 14.41 -4.95 -20.76
CA GLU A 87 15.72 -4.29 -20.71
C GLU A 87 15.70 -3.14 -19.70
N GLY A 88 16.55 -3.26 -18.67
CA GLY A 88 16.67 -2.26 -17.60
C GLY A 88 15.72 -2.43 -16.42
N PHE A 89 14.84 -3.46 -16.42
CA PHE A 89 14.06 -3.79 -15.24
C PHE A 89 14.92 -4.57 -14.24
N THR A 90 15.00 -4.05 -13.02
CA THR A 90 15.68 -4.72 -11.90
C THR A 90 14.68 -5.11 -10.84
N PHE A 91 14.82 -6.35 -10.35
CA PHE A 91 14.07 -6.76 -9.15
C PHE A 91 14.79 -6.24 -7.92
N ASP A 92 14.08 -5.59 -7.05
CA ASP A 92 14.62 -5.03 -5.81
C ASP A 92 13.65 -5.29 -4.65
N SER A 93 14.11 -5.05 -3.43
CA SER A 93 13.31 -5.14 -2.21
C SER A 93 13.12 -3.75 -1.61
N CYS A 94 11.94 -3.49 -1.09
CA CYS A 94 11.69 -2.26 -0.35
C CYS A 94 11.96 -2.45 1.15
N PRO A 95 12.47 -1.43 1.86
CA PRO A 95 12.53 -1.47 3.31
C PRO A 95 11.12 -1.41 3.88
N VAL A 96 10.72 -2.47 4.59
CA VAL A 96 9.34 -2.63 5.10
C VAL A 96 9.36 -2.89 6.60
N THR A 97 8.47 -2.21 7.33
CA THR A 97 8.13 -2.56 8.71
C THR A 97 6.74 -3.18 8.71
N LEU A 98 6.65 -4.43 9.15
CA LEU A 98 5.39 -5.15 9.26
C LEU A 98 4.80 -4.96 10.66
N TRP A 99 3.61 -4.36 10.72
CA TRP A 99 2.84 -4.20 11.94
C TRP A 99 1.78 -5.28 12.02
N ASP A 100 1.66 -5.90 13.18
CA ASP A 100 0.68 -6.96 13.43
C ASP A 100 -0.20 -6.59 14.64
N VAL A 101 -1.50 -6.57 14.42
CA VAL A 101 -2.48 -6.24 15.48
C VAL A 101 -2.40 -7.25 16.62
N PHE A 102 -2.17 -8.52 16.32
CA PHE A 102 -2.06 -9.60 17.31
C PHE A 102 -0.64 -9.77 17.86
N GLY A 103 0.36 -9.29 17.12
CA GLY A 103 1.77 -9.39 17.50
C GLY A 103 2.34 -10.80 17.41
N GLU A 104 1.81 -11.62 16.50
CA GLU A 104 2.24 -13.01 16.28
C GLU A 104 3.39 -13.12 15.28
N GLN A 105 3.35 -12.32 14.21
CA GLN A 105 4.29 -12.41 13.08
C GLN A 105 5.00 -11.10 12.75
N GLY A 106 4.58 -9.99 13.34
CA GLY A 106 5.14 -8.67 13.11
C GLY A 106 5.30 -7.86 14.39
N HIS A 107 5.66 -6.59 14.22
CA HIS A 107 5.72 -5.66 15.35
C HIS A 107 4.31 -5.43 15.91
N PRO A 108 4.08 -5.63 17.22
CA PRO A 108 2.76 -5.46 17.77
C PRO A 108 2.29 -4.01 17.65
N LEU A 109 1.13 -3.82 17.05
CA LEU A 109 0.46 -2.51 17.04
C LEU A 109 -0.27 -2.35 18.38
N ARG A 110 0.03 -1.28 19.08
CA ARG A 110 -0.62 -0.90 20.34
C ARG A 110 -1.00 0.56 20.28
N ALA A 111 -2.11 0.89 20.90
CA ALA A 111 -2.54 2.26 21.11
C ALA A 111 -2.93 2.42 22.58
N THR A 112 -2.61 3.55 23.18
CA THR A 112 -3.09 3.89 24.50
C THR A 112 -4.50 4.47 24.43
N ILE A 113 -5.23 4.39 25.56
CA ILE A 113 -6.57 4.99 25.66
C ILE A 113 -6.50 6.49 25.40
N SER A 114 -5.47 7.16 25.90
CA SER A 114 -5.27 8.60 25.70
C SER A 114 -5.04 8.99 24.24
N GLU A 115 -4.33 8.15 23.46
CA GLU A 115 -4.09 8.39 22.04
C GLU A 115 -5.34 8.14 21.18
N MET A 116 -6.17 7.18 21.57
CA MET A 116 -7.42 6.91 20.87
C MET A 116 -8.44 8.02 21.07
N GLY A 117 -8.53 8.56 22.26
CA GLY A 117 -9.50 9.57 22.63
C GLY A 117 -10.95 9.07 22.66
N PRO A 118 -11.89 9.88 23.16
CA PRO A 118 -13.27 9.45 23.41
C PRO A 118 -14.03 9.10 22.12
N MET A 119 -13.74 9.78 21.01
CA MET A 119 -14.45 9.55 19.75
C MET A 119 -14.16 8.16 19.16
N LEU A 120 -12.88 7.73 19.11
CA LEU A 120 -12.52 6.41 18.60
C LEU A 120 -12.94 5.32 19.57
N LEU A 121 -12.78 5.54 20.87
CA LEU A 121 -13.23 4.61 21.90
C LEU A 121 -14.74 4.38 21.84
N SER A 122 -15.54 5.44 21.66
CA SER A 122 -16.99 5.32 21.51
C SER A 122 -17.37 4.42 20.34
N ARG A 123 -16.67 4.54 19.21
CA ARG A 123 -16.90 3.70 18.03
C ARG A 123 -16.49 2.25 18.25
N VAL A 124 -15.31 2.01 18.82
CA VAL A 124 -14.80 0.66 19.08
C VAL A 124 -15.69 -0.08 20.08
N LEU A 125 -16.15 0.62 21.12
CA LEU A 125 -17.03 0.07 22.16
C LEU A 125 -18.51 0.08 21.78
N GLN A 126 -18.88 0.62 20.62
CA GLN A 126 -20.26 0.74 20.14
C GLN A 126 -21.18 1.43 21.14
N LEU A 127 -20.69 2.50 21.75
CA LEU A 127 -21.43 3.27 22.73
C LEU A 127 -22.59 4.04 22.10
N ASN A 128 -23.70 4.15 22.83
CA ASN A 128 -24.80 5.04 22.46
C ASN A 128 -24.45 6.51 22.77
N ASP A 129 -25.29 7.45 22.32
CA ASP A 129 -25.03 8.90 22.45
C ASP A 129 -24.80 9.34 23.89
N THR A 130 -25.59 8.81 24.83
CA THR A 130 -25.47 9.15 26.25
C THR A 130 -24.15 8.66 26.83
N GLN A 131 -23.78 7.43 26.53
CA GLN A 131 -22.50 6.83 26.98
C GLN A 131 -21.30 7.55 26.35
N SER A 132 -21.40 7.92 25.08
CA SER A 132 -20.36 8.67 24.36
C SER A 132 -20.18 10.07 24.98
N ALA A 133 -21.28 10.74 25.34
CA ALA A 133 -21.23 12.03 26.03
C ALA A 133 -20.55 11.94 27.41
N VAL A 134 -20.87 10.90 28.20
CA VAL A 134 -20.20 10.66 29.49
C VAL A 134 -18.71 10.41 29.29
N LEU A 135 -18.34 9.55 28.33
CA LEU A 135 -16.92 9.26 28.04
C LEU A 135 -16.15 10.51 27.59
N THR A 136 -16.81 11.46 26.95
CA THR A 136 -16.18 12.71 26.48
C THR A 136 -15.91 13.70 27.63
N MET A 137 -16.65 13.55 28.75
CA MET A 137 -16.48 14.41 29.94
C MET A 137 -15.42 13.88 30.93
N CYS A 138 -14.98 12.62 30.76
CA CYS A 138 -13.93 12.02 31.60
C CYS A 138 -12.55 12.27 31.01
#